data_fb7f5e16713a594b7c9d1224bbcd1bd1
#
_entry.id   fb7f5e16713a594b7c9d1224bbcd1bd1
#
_cell.length_a   1.000
_cell.length_b   1.000
_cell.length_c   1.000
_cell.angle_alpha   90.00
_cell.angle_beta   90.00
_cell.angle_gamma   90.00
#
_symmetry.space_group_name_H-M   'P 1'
#
loop_
_entity.id
_entity.type
_entity.pdbx_description
1 polymer ?
#
loop_
_entity_poly.entity_id
_entity_poly.type
_entity_poly.pdbx_seq_one_letter_code
_entity_poly.pdbx_strand_id
1 'polypeptide(L)'
;TRNIKEYNTKFISRKLNPENGHIFLPYIVLVIDEFADLIMTAGKEVETPLARLAQLSRAVGIHLIIATQRPSVNVITGLIKANFPARIAFRVTSKIDSRTILDTGGAEQLIGRGDLLFSQSNVLTRVQCGFIDTPEVEKLSDFIGSQTGYATAYELPEYSKEESGSSSDTSIEDRDSMFNEAARVIVSNQQGSASLLQRKLKLGYNRA
;
A
#
# COMPACT_ATOMS: atom_id res chain seq x y z
N THR A 1 -15.24 14.64 -10.04
CA THR A 1 -15.15 13.38 -10.84
C THR A 1 -15.21 12.18 -9.92
N ARG A 2 -15.85 11.09 -10.37
CA ARG A 2 -16.03 9.87 -9.56
C ARG A 2 -14.86 8.91 -9.70
N ASN A 3 -14.16 8.95 -10.82
CA ASN A 3 -13.05 8.06 -11.13
C ASN A 3 -12.10 8.65 -12.18
N ILE A 4 -10.93 8.03 -12.35
CA ILE A 4 -9.89 8.46 -13.29
C ILE A 4 -10.38 8.52 -14.74
N LYS A 5 -11.24 7.60 -15.16
CA LYS A 5 -11.76 7.57 -16.54
C LYS A 5 -12.60 8.82 -16.84
N GLU A 6 -13.50 9.19 -15.92
CA GLU A 6 -14.30 10.40 -16.04
C GLU A 6 -13.42 11.66 -15.99
N TYR A 7 -12.42 11.67 -15.08
CA TYR A 7 -11.48 12.78 -14.98
C TYR A 7 -10.69 12.96 -16.28
N ASN A 8 -10.08 11.91 -16.79
CA ASN A 8 -9.31 11.96 -18.03
C ASN A 8 -10.18 12.33 -19.25
N THR A 9 -11.43 11.88 -19.29
CA THR A 9 -12.38 12.31 -20.35
C THR A 9 -12.63 13.82 -20.29
N LYS A 10 -12.80 14.40 -19.10
CA LYS A 10 -12.94 15.85 -18.93
C LYS A 10 -11.66 16.60 -19.30
N PHE A 11 -10.50 16.05 -18.95
CA PHE A 11 -9.22 16.64 -19.32
C PHE A 11 -9.02 16.68 -20.83
N ILE A 12 -9.23 15.55 -21.53
CA ILE A 12 -9.12 15.45 -22.98
C ILE A 12 -10.11 16.39 -23.68
N SER A 13 -11.33 16.52 -23.15
CA SER A 13 -12.34 17.44 -23.69
C SER A 13 -12.12 18.91 -23.29
N ARG A 14 -10.93 19.26 -22.75
CA ARG A 14 -10.54 20.61 -22.35
C ARG A 14 -11.49 21.30 -21.36
N LYS A 15 -12.19 20.50 -20.53
CA LYS A 15 -13.07 21.00 -19.46
C LYS A 15 -12.32 21.26 -18.14
N LEU A 16 -11.05 20.92 -18.08
CA LEU A 16 -10.17 21.13 -16.95
C LEU A 16 -9.01 22.02 -17.41
N ASN A 17 -8.68 23.05 -16.60
CA ASN A 17 -7.61 23.98 -16.96
C ASN A 17 -6.25 23.48 -16.43
N PRO A 18 -5.25 23.24 -17.31
CA PRO A 18 -3.91 22.85 -16.89
C PRO A 18 -3.21 23.87 -15.97
N GLU A 19 -3.52 25.15 -16.08
CA GLU A 19 -2.97 26.20 -15.20
C GLU A 19 -3.34 26.01 -13.73
N ASN A 20 -4.46 25.29 -13.47
CA ASN A 20 -4.88 24.93 -12.12
C ASN A 20 -4.28 23.58 -11.65
N GLY A 21 -3.19 23.13 -12.27
CA GLY A 21 -2.50 21.89 -11.94
C GLY A 21 -3.20 20.62 -12.44
N HIS A 22 -4.20 20.75 -13.32
CA HIS A 22 -4.80 19.57 -13.92
C HIS A 22 -3.90 18.98 -15.02
N ILE A 23 -3.64 17.69 -14.92
CA ILE A 23 -2.88 16.91 -15.88
C ILE A 23 -3.65 15.65 -16.27
N PHE A 24 -3.29 15.04 -17.39
CA PHE A 24 -3.76 13.69 -17.70
C PHE A 24 -3.16 12.69 -16.69
N LEU A 25 -4.00 11.93 -16.03
CA LEU A 25 -3.55 10.97 -15.01
C LEU A 25 -3.33 9.60 -15.64
N PRO A 26 -2.11 9.03 -15.52
CA PRO A 26 -1.83 7.67 -15.97
C PRO A 26 -2.49 6.64 -15.04
N TYR A 27 -2.75 5.44 -15.58
CA TYR A 27 -2.98 4.29 -14.72
C TYR A 27 -1.66 3.81 -14.14
N ILE A 28 -1.66 3.43 -12.88
CA ILE A 28 -0.48 2.89 -12.17
C ILE A 28 -0.78 1.44 -11.83
N VAL A 29 0.15 0.54 -12.13
CA VAL A 29 0.11 -0.86 -11.71
C VAL A 29 1.29 -1.10 -10.77
N LEU A 30 0.97 -1.35 -9.50
CA LEU A 30 1.97 -1.74 -8.50
C LEU A 30 2.05 -3.25 -8.45
N VAL A 31 3.22 -3.79 -8.73
CA VAL A 31 3.51 -5.23 -8.66
C VAL A 31 4.48 -5.50 -7.52
N ILE A 32 4.10 -6.40 -6.63
CA ILE A 32 4.95 -6.91 -5.55
C ILE A 32 5.08 -8.42 -5.79
N ASP A 33 6.28 -8.87 -6.14
CA ASP A 33 6.56 -10.26 -6.55
C ASP A 33 6.75 -11.22 -5.37
N GLU A 34 7.31 -10.73 -4.23
CA GLU A 34 7.40 -11.49 -3.00
C GLU A 34 7.00 -10.64 -1.78
N PHE A 35 5.72 -10.71 -1.48
CA PHE A 35 5.13 -9.93 -0.38
C PHE A 35 5.59 -10.38 1.00
N ALA A 36 5.94 -11.67 1.14
CA ALA A 36 6.42 -12.19 2.41
C ALA A 36 7.70 -11.49 2.87
N ASP A 37 8.64 -11.23 1.97
CA ASP A 37 9.90 -10.56 2.32
C ASP A 37 9.63 -9.11 2.80
N LEU A 38 8.68 -8.43 2.17
CA LEU A 38 8.28 -7.08 2.56
C LEU A 38 7.63 -7.06 3.95
N ILE A 39 6.71 -8.00 4.23
CA ILE A 39 6.05 -8.13 5.54
C ILE A 39 7.04 -8.55 6.63
N MET A 40 7.97 -9.44 6.33
CA MET A 40 8.98 -9.88 7.29
C MET A 40 9.97 -8.77 7.67
N THR A 41 10.22 -7.82 6.75
CA THR A 41 11.14 -6.71 6.98
C THR A 41 10.48 -5.53 7.67
N ALA A 42 9.28 -5.13 7.23
CA ALA A 42 8.61 -3.89 7.67
C ALA A 42 7.26 -4.13 8.38
N GLY A 43 6.76 -5.36 8.40
CA GLY A 43 5.60 -5.76 9.18
C GLY A 43 4.36 -4.89 8.95
N LYS A 44 3.75 -4.46 10.05
CA LYS A 44 2.51 -3.66 10.04
C LYS A 44 2.66 -2.29 9.41
N GLU A 45 3.86 -1.75 9.32
CA GLU A 45 4.11 -0.45 8.69
C GLU A 45 3.79 -0.48 7.19
N VAL A 46 3.89 -1.65 6.55
CA VAL A 46 3.53 -1.84 5.13
C VAL A 46 2.10 -2.36 4.97
N GLU A 47 1.64 -3.24 5.86
CA GLU A 47 0.32 -3.86 5.74
C GLU A 47 -0.81 -2.83 5.74
N THR A 48 -0.79 -1.88 6.67
CA THR A 48 -1.84 -0.86 6.81
C THR A 48 -1.92 0.09 5.61
N PRO A 49 -0.83 0.71 5.13
CA PRO A 49 -0.85 1.54 3.93
C PRO A 49 -1.29 0.76 2.68
N LEU A 50 -0.86 -0.49 2.54
CA LEU A 50 -1.24 -1.34 1.40
C LEU A 50 -2.73 -1.66 1.40
N ALA A 51 -3.30 -2.02 2.56
CA ALA A 51 -4.73 -2.26 2.70
C ALA A 51 -5.53 -0.99 2.38
N ARG A 52 -5.09 0.17 2.87
CA ARG A 52 -5.71 1.47 2.56
C ARG A 52 -5.60 1.80 1.07
N LEU A 53 -4.46 1.54 0.46
CA LEU A 53 -4.28 1.71 -0.98
C LEU A 53 -5.25 0.81 -1.75
N ALA A 54 -5.38 -0.48 -1.39
CA ALA A 54 -6.30 -1.40 -2.04
C ALA A 54 -7.78 -0.95 -1.94
N GLN A 55 -8.17 -0.34 -0.85
CA GLN A 55 -9.54 0.17 -0.66
C GLN A 55 -9.85 1.39 -1.53
N LEU A 56 -8.90 2.32 -1.65
CA LEU A 56 -9.15 3.66 -2.20
C LEU A 56 -8.69 3.82 -3.64
N SER A 57 -7.72 3.04 -4.08
CA SER A 57 -6.97 3.32 -5.31
C SER A 57 -7.67 2.93 -6.59
N ARG A 58 -8.64 2.03 -6.55
CA ARG A 58 -9.38 1.61 -7.75
C ARG A 58 -10.02 2.78 -8.50
N ALA A 59 -10.60 3.71 -7.78
CA ALA A 59 -11.26 4.87 -8.38
C ALA A 59 -10.25 5.84 -9.02
N VAL A 60 -9.05 5.94 -8.47
CA VAL A 60 -7.98 6.82 -8.96
C VAL A 60 -7.06 6.15 -9.97
N GLY A 61 -7.33 4.89 -10.34
CA GLY A 61 -6.61 4.19 -11.40
C GLY A 61 -5.30 3.52 -10.96
N ILE A 62 -5.18 3.18 -9.69
CA ILE A 62 -4.05 2.40 -9.19
C ILE A 62 -4.52 0.95 -8.99
N HIS A 63 -3.81 0.01 -9.59
CA HIS A 63 -4.07 -1.42 -9.50
C HIS A 63 -2.92 -2.11 -8.78
N LEU A 64 -3.24 -3.11 -7.96
CA LEU A 64 -2.25 -3.84 -7.18
C LEU A 64 -2.25 -5.30 -7.58
N ILE A 65 -1.06 -5.84 -7.81
CA ILE A 65 -0.80 -7.27 -8.00
C ILE A 65 0.20 -7.67 -6.94
N ILE A 66 -0.23 -8.54 -6.02
CA ILE A 66 0.59 -8.99 -4.91
C ILE A 66 0.79 -10.48 -5.04
N ALA A 67 2.03 -10.91 -5.11
CA ALA A 67 2.40 -12.32 -5.16
C ALA A 67 3.27 -12.70 -3.96
N THR A 68 3.27 -13.98 -3.62
CA THR A 68 4.17 -14.57 -2.64
C THR A 68 4.35 -16.05 -2.90
N GLN A 69 5.55 -16.56 -2.65
CA GLN A 69 5.85 -17.98 -2.64
C GLN A 69 5.72 -18.60 -1.23
N ARG A 70 5.42 -17.77 -0.22
CA ARG A 70 5.28 -18.16 1.20
C ARG A 70 3.87 -17.85 1.73
N PRO A 71 2.85 -18.63 1.35
CA PRO A 71 1.48 -18.36 1.70
C PRO A 71 1.17 -18.76 3.16
N SER A 72 1.70 -18.00 4.10
CA SER A 72 1.43 -18.20 5.54
C SER A 72 0.36 -17.23 6.04
N VAL A 73 -0.28 -17.57 7.16
CA VAL A 73 -1.30 -16.71 7.80
C VAL A 73 -0.73 -15.39 8.31
N ASN A 74 0.58 -15.33 8.55
CA ASN A 74 1.29 -14.11 8.97
C ASN A 74 1.55 -13.17 7.79
N VAL A 75 1.54 -13.68 6.56
CA VAL A 75 1.73 -12.91 5.32
C VAL A 75 0.38 -12.56 4.70
N ILE A 76 -0.49 -13.56 4.54
CA ILE A 76 -1.84 -13.40 3.98
C ILE A 76 -2.83 -13.27 5.13
N THR A 77 -2.81 -12.11 5.76
CA THR A 77 -3.66 -11.80 6.93
C THR A 77 -5.12 -11.60 6.53
N GLY A 78 -6.00 -11.58 7.53
CA GLY A 78 -7.42 -11.25 7.33
C GLY A 78 -7.61 -9.86 6.71
N LEU A 79 -6.76 -8.89 7.06
CA LEU A 79 -6.79 -7.53 6.51
C LEU A 79 -6.46 -7.53 5.00
N ILE A 80 -5.44 -8.28 4.59
CA ILE A 80 -5.09 -8.45 3.18
C ILE A 80 -6.22 -9.14 2.43
N LYS A 81 -6.73 -10.26 2.93
CA LYS A 81 -7.83 -11.00 2.27
C LYS A 81 -9.10 -10.18 2.09
N ALA A 82 -9.45 -9.34 3.06
CA ALA A 82 -10.62 -8.47 2.99
C ALA A 82 -10.52 -7.42 1.86
N ASN A 83 -9.31 -6.98 1.52
CA ASN A 83 -9.07 -5.93 0.53
C ASN A 83 -8.66 -6.47 -0.86
N PHE A 84 -8.36 -7.76 -0.95
CA PHE A 84 -8.03 -8.45 -2.20
C PHE A 84 -9.07 -9.55 -2.50
N PRO A 85 -10.20 -9.19 -3.09
CA PRO A 85 -11.30 -10.12 -3.35
C PRO A 85 -11.03 -11.08 -4.52
N ALA A 86 -10.13 -10.72 -5.44
CA ALA A 86 -9.69 -11.58 -6.52
C ALA A 86 -8.36 -12.24 -6.11
N ARG A 87 -8.34 -13.57 -6.09
CA ARG A 87 -7.17 -14.34 -5.65
C ARG A 87 -6.88 -15.46 -6.62
N ILE A 88 -5.60 -15.71 -6.82
CA ILE A 88 -5.09 -16.77 -7.68
C ILE A 88 -4.17 -17.65 -6.85
N ALA A 89 -4.37 -18.96 -6.92
CA ALA A 89 -3.44 -19.93 -6.38
C ALA A 89 -2.98 -20.88 -7.49
N PHE A 90 -1.69 -20.90 -7.73
CA PHE A 90 -1.04 -21.98 -8.46
C PHE A 90 -0.88 -23.19 -7.54
N ARG A 91 -0.28 -24.28 -8.04
CA ARG A 91 -0.06 -25.48 -7.24
C ARG A 91 0.72 -25.16 -5.97
N VAL A 92 0.16 -25.58 -4.84
CA VAL A 92 0.83 -25.57 -3.52
C VAL A 92 1.03 -26.99 -3.04
N THR A 93 1.92 -27.21 -2.07
CA THR A 93 2.21 -28.55 -1.52
C THR A 93 1.24 -28.93 -0.40
N SER A 94 0.62 -27.96 0.25
CA SER A 94 -0.23 -28.18 1.43
C SER A 94 -1.64 -27.65 1.21
N LYS A 95 -2.61 -28.43 1.71
CA LYS A 95 -4.01 -27.98 1.79
C LYS A 95 -4.18 -26.76 2.71
N ILE A 96 -3.29 -26.57 3.67
CA ILE A 96 -3.28 -25.40 4.56
C ILE A 96 -2.95 -24.16 3.75
N ASP A 97 -1.97 -24.23 2.85
CA ASP A 97 -1.58 -23.12 1.99
C ASP A 97 -2.73 -22.73 1.04
N SER A 98 -3.40 -23.74 0.46
CA SER A 98 -4.60 -23.50 -0.36
C SER A 98 -5.67 -22.73 0.43
N ARG A 99 -5.97 -23.16 1.65
CA ARG A 99 -6.93 -22.46 2.52
C ARG A 99 -6.47 -21.06 2.93
N THR A 100 -5.17 -20.88 3.14
CA THR A 100 -4.62 -19.56 3.46
C THR A 100 -4.85 -18.58 2.33
N ILE A 101 -4.70 -18.99 1.07
CA ILE A 101 -4.89 -18.13 -0.10
C ILE A 101 -6.38 -17.99 -0.44
N LEU A 102 -7.09 -19.12 -0.59
CA LEU A 102 -8.43 -19.18 -1.23
C LEU A 102 -9.58 -19.33 -0.24
N ASP A 103 -9.31 -19.49 1.05
CA ASP A 103 -10.27 -19.89 2.09
C ASP A 103 -10.84 -21.32 1.89
N THR A 104 -10.37 -22.03 0.87
CA THR A 104 -10.77 -23.40 0.54
C THR A 104 -9.56 -24.24 0.11
N GLY A 105 -9.67 -25.58 0.18
CA GLY A 105 -8.70 -26.49 -0.41
C GLY A 105 -8.86 -26.59 -1.93
N GLY A 106 -7.93 -27.27 -2.58
CA GLY A 106 -7.95 -27.58 -4.01
C GLY A 106 -6.68 -27.22 -4.75
N ALA A 107 -5.96 -26.19 -4.34
CA ALA A 107 -4.71 -25.80 -5.01
C ALA A 107 -3.59 -26.85 -4.83
N GLU A 108 -3.64 -27.68 -3.79
CA GLU A 108 -2.74 -28.82 -3.59
C GLU A 108 -2.97 -29.95 -4.60
N GLN A 109 -4.09 -29.95 -5.29
CA GLN A 109 -4.47 -30.98 -6.29
C GLN A 109 -4.15 -30.55 -7.73
N LEU A 110 -3.65 -29.33 -7.92
CA LEU A 110 -3.30 -28.81 -9.23
C LEU A 110 -2.08 -29.54 -9.81
N ILE A 111 -2.03 -29.63 -11.12
CA ILE A 111 -0.97 -30.36 -11.84
C ILE A 111 0.33 -29.53 -11.87
N GLY A 112 0.23 -28.21 -11.83
CA GLY A 112 1.35 -27.28 -12.07
C GLY A 112 1.41 -26.82 -13.51
N ARG A 113 2.50 -26.17 -13.93
CA ARG A 113 2.71 -25.67 -15.30
C ARG A 113 1.59 -24.74 -15.78
N GLY A 114 1.17 -23.80 -14.94
CA GLY A 114 0.12 -22.84 -15.28
C GLY A 114 -1.30 -23.26 -14.91
N ASP A 115 -1.48 -24.47 -14.34
CA ASP A 115 -2.76 -24.88 -13.77
C ASP A 115 -3.01 -24.11 -12.47
N LEU A 116 -4.12 -23.38 -12.37
CA LEU A 116 -4.42 -22.49 -11.25
C LEU A 116 -5.89 -22.55 -10.85
N LEU A 117 -6.16 -22.10 -9.63
CA LEU A 117 -7.49 -21.76 -9.15
C LEU A 117 -7.62 -20.24 -9.04
N PHE A 118 -8.66 -19.70 -9.64
CA PHE A 118 -9.05 -18.30 -9.55
C PHE A 118 -10.30 -18.18 -8.70
N SER A 119 -10.23 -17.37 -7.66
CA SER A 119 -11.35 -17.08 -6.76
C SER A 119 -11.73 -15.61 -6.87
N GLN A 120 -13.01 -15.35 -7.16
CA GLN A 120 -13.58 -14.02 -7.15
C GLN A 120 -15.03 -14.08 -6.67
N SER A 121 -15.40 -13.24 -5.70
CA SER A 121 -16.78 -13.14 -5.20
C SER A 121 -17.40 -14.51 -4.83
N ASN A 122 -16.65 -15.36 -4.16
CA ASN A 122 -17.02 -16.73 -3.75
C ASN A 122 -17.19 -17.74 -4.90
N VAL A 123 -16.85 -17.37 -6.12
CA VAL A 123 -16.80 -18.31 -7.25
C VAL A 123 -15.37 -18.78 -7.43
N LEU A 124 -15.17 -20.10 -7.43
CA LEU A 124 -13.89 -20.73 -7.68
C LEU A 124 -13.87 -21.33 -9.09
N THR A 125 -12.93 -20.90 -9.90
CA THR A 125 -12.76 -21.36 -11.28
C THR A 125 -11.37 -21.94 -11.47
N ARG A 126 -11.27 -23.15 -12.03
CA ARG A 126 -9.98 -23.71 -12.43
C ARG A 126 -9.66 -23.27 -13.86
N VAL A 127 -8.45 -22.76 -14.03
CA VAL A 127 -7.97 -22.22 -15.31
C VAL A 127 -6.61 -22.82 -15.62
N GLN A 128 -6.43 -23.25 -16.87
CA GLN A 128 -5.12 -23.63 -17.39
C GLN A 128 -4.53 -22.42 -18.12
N CYS A 129 -3.50 -21.82 -17.54
CA CYS A 129 -2.69 -20.81 -18.22
C CYS A 129 -1.63 -21.45 -19.10
N GLY A 130 -1.13 -20.70 -20.09
CA GLY A 130 0.09 -21.05 -20.79
C GLY A 130 1.27 -21.11 -19.81
N PHE A 131 2.12 -22.09 -19.97
CA PHE A 131 3.38 -22.16 -19.23
C PHE A 131 4.39 -21.22 -19.89
N ILE A 132 5.03 -20.38 -19.09
CA ILE A 132 6.09 -19.46 -19.52
C ILE A 132 7.37 -19.88 -18.83
N ASP A 133 8.44 -20.11 -19.58
CA ASP A 133 9.76 -20.47 -19.07
C ASP A 133 10.76 -19.32 -19.27
N THR A 134 11.93 -19.44 -18.66
CA THR A 134 12.99 -18.42 -18.64
C THR A 134 13.32 -17.86 -20.03
N PRO A 135 13.50 -18.67 -21.10
CA PRO A 135 13.81 -18.14 -22.44
C PRO A 135 12.69 -17.27 -23.04
N GLU A 136 11.43 -17.50 -22.64
CA GLU A 136 10.30 -16.67 -23.10
C GLU A 136 10.23 -15.36 -22.32
N VAL A 137 10.53 -15.41 -21.02
CA VAL A 137 10.64 -14.22 -20.15
C VAL A 137 11.76 -13.30 -20.66
N GLU A 138 12.94 -13.86 -20.99
CA GLU A 138 14.06 -13.11 -21.57
C GLU A 138 13.67 -12.40 -22.86
N LYS A 139 13.08 -13.13 -23.82
CA LYS A 139 12.63 -12.55 -25.10
C LYS A 139 11.60 -11.43 -24.89
N LEU A 140 10.67 -11.61 -23.95
CA LEU A 140 9.67 -10.60 -23.64
C LEU A 140 10.31 -9.36 -23.01
N SER A 141 11.24 -9.56 -22.10
CA SER A 141 11.98 -8.46 -21.42
C SER A 141 12.82 -7.68 -22.42
N ASP A 142 13.51 -8.36 -23.32
CA ASP A 142 14.29 -7.74 -24.38
C ASP A 142 13.39 -6.95 -25.35
N PHE A 143 12.24 -7.52 -25.71
CA PHE A 143 11.27 -6.84 -26.56
C PHE A 143 10.74 -5.57 -25.92
N ILE A 144 10.39 -5.61 -24.62
CA ILE A 144 9.94 -4.42 -23.87
C ILE A 144 11.07 -3.40 -23.76
N GLY A 145 12.28 -3.85 -23.41
CA GLY A 145 13.45 -2.99 -23.25
C GLY A 145 13.91 -2.32 -24.54
N SER A 146 13.65 -2.93 -25.71
CA SER A 146 13.98 -2.36 -27.02
C SER A 146 13.04 -1.25 -27.50
N GLN A 147 11.90 -1.07 -26.82
CA GLN A 147 10.92 -0.04 -27.19
C GLN A 147 11.36 1.33 -26.68
N THR A 148 10.95 2.38 -27.42
CA THR A 148 11.18 3.76 -26.97
C THR A 148 10.32 4.04 -25.75
N GLY A 149 10.97 4.35 -24.64
CA GLY A 149 10.34 4.72 -23.37
C GLY A 149 10.62 6.18 -22.98
N TYR A 150 10.30 6.52 -21.77
CA TYR A 150 10.68 7.80 -21.18
C TYR A 150 12.20 7.82 -20.90
N ALA A 151 12.82 9.00 -20.95
CA ALA A 151 14.26 9.14 -20.68
C ALA A 151 14.63 8.76 -19.23
N THR A 152 13.72 8.98 -18.30
CA THR A 152 13.88 8.66 -16.88
C THR A 152 12.63 7.97 -16.34
N ALA A 153 12.76 7.26 -15.23
CA ALA A 153 11.63 6.72 -14.51
C ALA A 153 10.69 7.84 -14.03
N TYR A 154 9.39 7.52 -13.92
CA TYR A 154 8.43 8.45 -13.33
C TYR A 154 8.74 8.63 -11.84
N GLU A 155 9.06 9.86 -11.45
CA GLU A 155 9.32 10.18 -10.05
C GLU A 155 8.02 10.29 -9.29
N LEU A 156 7.84 9.43 -8.29
CA LEU A 156 6.74 9.53 -7.35
C LEU A 156 7.10 10.55 -6.26
N PRO A 157 6.09 11.25 -5.69
CA PRO A 157 6.33 12.10 -4.53
C PRO A 157 7.01 11.32 -3.41
N GLU A 158 8.07 11.89 -2.84
CA GLU A 158 8.72 11.29 -1.68
C GLU A 158 7.74 11.25 -0.50
N TYR A 159 7.69 10.10 0.18
CA TYR A 159 6.99 9.98 1.44
C TYR A 159 7.83 10.68 2.52
N SER A 160 7.53 11.94 2.79
CA SER A 160 7.96 12.54 4.05
C SER A 160 7.10 11.91 5.15
N LYS A 161 7.73 11.18 6.07
CA LYS A 161 7.13 10.90 7.37
C LYS A 161 6.93 12.26 8.03
N GLU A 162 5.83 12.95 7.70
CA GLU A 162 5.31 13.90 8.66
C GLU A 162 5.11 13.06 9.91
N GLU A 163 5.95 13.30 10.91
CA GLU A 163 5.66 12.83 12.24
C GLU A 163 4.19 13.17 12.46
N SER A 164 3.37 12.15 12.63
CA SER A 164 2.01 12.30 13.14
C SER A 164 2.08 12.61 14.64
N GLY A 165 2.94 13.53 14.97
CA GLY A 165 2.93 14.38 16.12
C GLY A 165 2.24 15.63 15.63
N SER A 166 1.03 15.85 16.04
CA SER A 166 0.27 17.06 15.93
C SER A 166 1.18 18.31 15.87
N SER A 167 1.62 18.70 14.67
CA SER A 167 1.85 20.09 14.38
C SER A 167 0.46 20.70 14.22
N SER A 168 -0.27 20.84 15.32
CA SER A 168 -1.09 22.00 15.47
C SER A 168 -0.12 23.16 15.22
N ASP A 169 -0.20 23.79 14.06
CA ASP A 169 0.15 25.20 13.89
C ASP A 169 -0.73 25.97 14.88
N THR A 170 -0.41 25.83 16.16
CA THR A 170 -0.93 26.70 17.19
C THR A 170 -0.28 28.03 16.89
N SER A 171 -1.04 28.93 16.25
CA SER A 171 -0.69 30.32 16.12
C SER A 171 -0.12 30.82 17.46
N ILE A 172 0.83 31.73 17.39
CA ILE A 172 1.48 32.29 18.62
C ILE A 172 0.44 32.78 19.63
N GLU A 173 -0.76 33.08 19.16
CA GLU A 173 -1.91 33.56 19.93
C GLU A 173 -2.66 32.48 20.74
N ASP A 174 -2.51 31.17 20.37
CA ASP A 174 -3.20 30.04 21.03
C ASP A 174 -2.32 29.30 22.08
N ARG A 175 -1.20 29.88 22.49
CA ARG A 175 -0.30 29.26 23.46
C ARG A 175 -0.88 29.34 24.88
N ASP A 176 -0.86 28.20 25.57
CA ASP A 176 -1.21 28.17 27.01
C ASP A 176 -0.36 29.17 27.80
N SER A 177 -0.95 29.80 28.80
CA SER A 177 -0.29 30.79 29.69
C SER A 177 0.98 30.25 30.35
N MET A 178 1.09 28.94 30.55
CA MET A 178 2.25 28.26 31.15
C MET A 178 3.29 27.79 30.13
N PHE A 179 3.10 28.05 28.84
CA PHE A 179 4.00 27.59 27.77
C PHE A 179 5.46 27.97 27.99
N ASN A 180 5.71 29.23 28.36
CA ASN A 180 7.08 29.73 28.59
C ASN A 180 7.76 29.07 29.82
N GLU A 181 7.00 28.77 30.85
CA GLU A 181 7.53 28.05 32.00
C GLU A 181 7.78 26.59 31.71
N ALA A 182 6.88 25.95 30.96
CA ALA A 182 7.07 24.59 30.49
C ALA A 182 8.31 24.45 29.57
N ALA A 183 8.50 25.38 28.66
CA ALA A 183 9.68 25.43 27.81
C ALA A 183 10.99 25.56 28.59
N ARG A 184 11.01 26.43 29.62
CA ARG A 184 12.18 26.58 30.52
C ARG A 184 12.49 25.29 31.28
N VAL A 185 11.46 24.59 31.77
CA VAL A 185 11.63 23.30 32.46
C VAL A 185 12.21 22.26 31.56
N ILE A 186 11.74 22.16 30.30
CA ILE A 186 12.23 21.20 29.30
C ILE A 186 13.69 21.50 28.95
N VAL A 187 14.02 22.76 28.66
CA VAL A 187 15.38 23.18 28.30
C VAL A 187 16.36 22.96 29.47
N SER A 188 15.98 23.31 30.68
CA SER A 188 16.88 23.16 31.84
C SER A 188 17.10 21.70 32.26
N ASN A 189 16.15 20.81 32.02
CA ASN A 189 16.28 19.37 32.30
C ASN A 189 16.72 18.55 31.11
N GLN A 190 16.83 19.15 29.90
CA GLN A 190 17.18 18.47 28.64
C GLN A 190 16.29 17.23 28.36
N GLN A 191 15.04 17.27 28.82
CA GLN A 191 14.10 16.15 28.73
C GLN A 191 12.69 16.67 28.48
N GLY A 192 12.13 16.33 27.31
CA GLY A 192 10.73 16.59 26.94
C GLY A 192 9.82 15.46 27.41
N SER A 193 9.17 15.63 28.56
CA SER A 193 8.26 14.64 29.10
C SER A 193 7.06 15.31 29.75
N ALA A 194 5.84 14.91 29.31
CA ALA A 194 4.59 15.38 29.92
C ALA A 194 4.55 15.11 31.43
N SER A 195 5.02 13.96 31.90
CA SER A 195 5.08 13.60 33.31
C SER A 195 6.03 14.50 34.11
N LEU A 196 7.09 15.03 33.49
CA LEU A 196 7.99 16.02 34.12
C LEU A 196 7.26 17.35 34.30
N LEU A 197 6.53 17.81 33.26
CA LEU A 197 5.76 19.06 33.33
C LEU A 197 4.63 18.98 34.37
N GLN A 198 3.88 17.90 34.40
CA GLN A 198 2.84 17.65 35.38
C GLN A 198 3.37 17.77 36.80
N ARG A 199 4.50 17.14 37.09
CA ARG A 199 5.11 17.13 38.42
C ARG A 199 5.74 18.46 38.79
N LYS A 200 6.41 19.13 37.87
CA LYS A 200 7.12 20.40 38.14
C LYS A 200 6.19 21.60 38.17
N LEU A 201 5.20 21.66 37.29
CA LEU A 201 4.29 22.79 37.12
C LEU A 201 2.89 22.51 37.67
N LYS A 202 2.65 21.33 38.26
CA LYS A 202 1.35 20.88 38.81
C LYS A 202 0.21 20.97 37.77
N LEU A 203 0.55 20.68 36.47
CA LEU A 203 -0.43 20.71 35.40
C LEU A 203 -1.26 19.43 35.37
N GLY A 204 -2.52 19.56 34.93
CA GLY A 204 -3.36 18.40 34.65
C GLY A 204 -2.89 17.66 33.37
N TYR A 205 -3.34 16.40 33.22
CA TYR A 205 -2.93 15.53 32.12
C TYR A 205 -3.12 16.16 30.72
N ASN A 206 -4.22 16.90 30.53
CA ASN A 206 -4.56 17.53 29.25
C ASN A 206 -3.85 18.87 28.99
N ARG A 207 -3.06 19.39 29.93
CA ARG A 207 -2.31 20.65 29.78
C ARG A 207 -0.80 20.47 29.79
N ALA A 208 -0.29 19.28 30.05
CA ALA A 208 1.11 18.90 30.04
C ALA A 208 1.49 18.16 28.76
#